data_efac9bdfb956f64355d9e2e36f650ebc
#
_entry.id   efac9bdfb956f64355d9e2e36f650ebc
#
_cell.length_a   1.000
_cell.length_b   1.000
_cell.length_c   1.000
_cell.angle_alpha   90.00
_cell.angle_beta   90.00
_cell.angle_gamma   90.00
#
_symmetry.space_group_name_H-M   'P 1'
#
loop_
_entity.id
_entity.type
_entity.pdbx_description
1 polymer ?
#
loop_
_entity_poly.entity_id
_entity_poly.type
_entity_poly.pdbx_seq_one_letter_code
_entity_poly.pdbx_strand_id
1 'polypeptide(L)'
;VIDPLSRRYTVVAPDLPGHGASAAGNGDYSIGGLAVGLRDLLVALGHERATLVGHSLGGGIAMQLAYQFPELAERLVLVSSGGLGPEVSLILRAAALPGSELCIRATAQTANWAGAAVGRGLEKVGLRPTTDVAEVARGYASLADPDRRAAFLATLRSVINVGGQRIDASDRMYLAAGIPLLIVWGARDPIIPVSHGERAHKAIAGSRLEIFDGVGHIPQLEAPARFVEVLERFLEQTEPARFDATEWRARFHATTDELQTARTRRRAAG
;
A
#
# COMPACT_ATOMS: atom_id res chain seq x y z
N VAL A 1 7.93 -14.01 -4.46
CA VAL A 1 9.01 -13.26 -3.76
C VAL A 1 9.29 -13.78 -2.36
N ILE A 2 8.29 -14.38 -1.66
CA ILE A 2 8.46 -14.88 -0.28
C ILE A 2 9.57 -15.94 -0.21
N ASP A 3 9.52 -16.99 -1.04
CA ASP A 3 10.49 -18.10 -1.00
C ASP A 3 11.97 -17.65 -1.14
N PRO A 4 12.36 -16.81 -2.11
CA PRO A 4 13.73 -16.34 -2.17
C PRO A 4 14.13 -15.49 -0.94
N LEU A 5 13.26 -14.60 -0.46
CA LEU A 5 13.53 -13.75 0.68
C LEU A 5 13.63 -14.54 1.99
N SER A 6 12.79 -15.57 2.18
CA SER A 6 12.78 -16.38 3.40
C SER A 6 14.06 -17.20 3.64
N ARG A 7 14.92 -17.32 2.62
CA ARG A 7 16.23 -17.95 2.77
C ARG A 7 17.22 -17.10 3.59
N ARG A 8 16.99 -15.80 3.67
CA ARG A 8 17.90 -14.84 4.34
C ARG A 8 17.25 -14.02 5.44
N TYR A 9 15.91 -13.90 5.39
CA TYR A 9 15.14 -13.03 6.29
C TYR A 9 13.96 -13.79 6.88
N THR A 10 13.51 -13.39 8.07
CA THR A 10 12.18 -13.76 8.55
C THR A 10 11.16 -12.92 7.80
N VAL A 11 10.27 -13.57 7.05
CA VAL A 11 9.24 -12.91 6.26
C VAL A 11 7.88 -13.11 6.91
N VAL A 12 7.23 -12.02 7.30
CA VAL A 12 5.88 -12.02 7.84
C VAL A 12 4.96 -11.36 6.82
N ALA A 13 4.05 -12.13 6.22
CA ALA A 13 3.10 -11.67 5.21
C ALA A 13 1.67 -12.01 5.66
N PRO A 14 1.07 -11.21 6.54
CA PRO A 14 -0.24 -11.50 7.08
C PRO A 14 -1.35 -11.13 6.10
N ASP A 15 -2.42 -11.91 6.11
CA ASP A 15 -3.70 -11.47 5.58
C ASP A 15 -4.33 -10.46 6.54
N LEU A 16 -4.75 -9.32 6.03
CA LEU A 16 -5.43 -8.30 6.83
C LEU A 16 -6.81 -8.82 7.32
N PRO A 17 -7.34 -8.31 8.44
CA PRO A 17 -8.66 -8.69 8.93
C PRO A 17 -9.73 -8.66 7.82
N GLY A 18 -10.47 -9.76 7.65
CA GLY A 18 -11.48 -9.91 6.61
C GLY A 18 -10.95 -10.12 5.19
N HIS A 19 -9.63 -10.25 5.01
CA HIS A 19 -8.99 -10.55 3.73
C HIS A 19 -8.30 -11.92 3.80
N GLY A 20 -8.12 -12.54 2.64
CA GLY A 20 -7.43 -13.84 2.54
C GLY A 20 -8.04 -14.91 3.46
N ALA A 21 -7.23 -15.50 4.33
CA ALA A 21 -7.63 -16.50 5.32
C ALA A 21 -7.97 -15.90 6.70
N SER A 22 -7.73 -14.61 6.91
CA SER A 22 -8.04 -13.93 8.17
C SER A 22 -9.54 -13.74 8.35
N ALA A 23 -10.03 -14.02 9.57
CA ALA A 23 -11.41 -13.80 9.92
C ALA A 23 -11.81 -12.31 9.76
N ALA A 24 -13.05 -12.09 9.31
CA ALA A 24 -13.67 -10.77 9.37
C ALA A 24 -14.04 -10.51 10.85
N GLY A 25 -13.36 -9.54 11.46
CA GLY A 25 -13.71 -9.08 12.80
C GLY A 25 -14.70 -7.90 12.75
N ASN A 26 -15.29 -7.56 13.89
CA ASN A 26 -16.02 -6.30 14.06
C ASN A 26 -15.05 -5.11 14.23
N GLY A 27 -13.88 -5.18 13.59
CA GLY A 27 -12.78 -4.27 13.79
C GLY A 27 -12.88 -2.97 13.01
N ASP A 28 -11.95 -2.08 13.32
CA ASP A 28 -11.73 -0.84 12.57
C ASP A 28 -10.93 -1.15 11.30
N TYR A 29 -11.58 -1.04 10.14
CA TYR A 29 -10.98 -1.18 8.82
C TYR A 29 -10.32 0.09 8.28
N SER A 30 -10.15 1.12 9.13
CA SER A 30 -9.35 2.28 8.77
C SER A 30 -7.87 1.91 8.67
N ILE A 31 -7.10 2.71 7.93
CA ILE A 31 -5.63 2.52 7.86
C ILE A 31 -5.00 2.54 9.26
N GLY A 32 -5.49 3.40 10.16
CA GLY A 32 -5.02 3.47 11.54
C GLY A 32 -5.30 2.20 12.32
N GLY A 33 -6.51 1.66 12.24
CA GLY A 33 -6.89 0.40 12.87
C GLY A 33 -6.09 -0.79 12.33
N LEU A 34 -5.91 -0.86 11.01
CA LEU A 34 -5.10 -1.89 10.39
C LEU A 34 -3.62 -1.80 10.78
N ALA A 35 -3.06 -0.59 10.91
CA ALA A 35 -1.69 -0.39 11.40
C ALA A 35 -1.51 -0.85 12.86
N VAL A 36 -2.50 -0.58 13.73
CA VAL A 36 -2.52 -1.10 15.11
C VAL A 36 -2.54 -2.62 15.12
N GLY A 37 -3.39 -3.25 14.30
CA GLY A 37 -3.44 -4.71 14.21
C GLY A 37 -2.12 -5.33 13.76
N LEU A 38 -1.42 -4.72 12.81
CA LEU A 38 -0.09 -5.17 12.39
C LEU A 38 0.98 -4.97 13.47
N ARG A 39 0.93 -3.86 14.23
CA ARG A 39 1.78 -3.66 15.39
C ARG A 39 1.57 -4.78 16.42
N ASP A 40 0.31 -5.09 16.76
CA ASP A 40 -0.02 -6.12 17.72
C ASP A 40 0.44 -7.50 17.26
N LEU A 41 0.33 -7.79 15.95
CA LEU A 41 0.86 -9.02 15.36
C LEU A 41 2.39 -9.10 15.50
N LEU A 42 3.13 -8.05 15.20
CA LEU A 42 4.59 -8.03 15.35
C LEU A 42 4.99 -8.30 16.81
N VAL A 43 4.33 -7.64 17.76
CA VAL A 43 4.55 -7.85 19.20
C VAL A 43 4.23 -9.30 19.60
N ALA A 44 3.11 -9.86 19.14
CA ALA A 44 2.72 -11.24 19.44
C ALA A 44 3.70 -12.28 18.87
N LEU A 45 4.35 -11.96 17.73
CA LEU A 45 5.40 -12.79 17.14
C LEU A 45 6.79 -12.57 17.77
N GLY A 46 6.93 -11.64 18.71
CA GLY A 46 8.20 -11.33 19.38
C GLY A 46 9.14 -10.45 18.55
N HIS A 47 8.63 -9.72 17.57
CA HIS A 47 9.42 -8.79 16.76
C HIS A 47 9.30 -7.37 17.30
N GLU A 48 10.41 -6.80 17.72
CA GLU A 48 10.47 -5.42 18.21
C GLU A 48 10.54 -4.41 17.06
N ARG A 49 11.06 -4.83 15.91
CA ARG A 49 11.33 -3.94 14.75
C ARG A 49 11.25 -4.73 13.45
N ALA A 50 10.91 -4.04 12.36
CA ALA A 50 10.80 -4.64 11.05
C ALA A 50 11.08 -3.65 9.92
N THR A 51 11.54 -4.18 8.78
CA THR A 51 11.42 -3.50 7.49
C THR A 51 9.98 -3.64 7.00
N LEU A 52 9.31 -2.52 6.79
CA LEU A 52 7.91 -2.47 6.38
C LEU A 52 7.82 -2.43 4.85
N VAL A 53 7.23 -3.44 4.23
CA VAL A 53 7.02 -3.51 2.78
C VAL A 53 5.53 -3.46 2.52
N GLY A 54 5.05 -2.40 1.86
CA GLY A 54 3.62 -2.23 1.60
C GLY A 54 3.33 -2.01 0.12
N HIS A 55 2.41 -2.82 -0.44
CA HIS A 55 1.90 -2.68 -1.80
C HIS A 55 0.52 -2.02 -1.78
N SER A 56 0.29 -1.04 -2.64
CA SER A 56 -1.02 -0.39 -2.83
C SER A 56 -1.60 0.11 -1.51
N LEU A 57 -2.75 -0.41 -1.06
CA LEU A 57 -3.32 -0.17 0.26
C LEU A 57 -2.30 -0.44 1.39
N GLY A 58 -1.56 -1.55 1.27
CA GLY A 58 -0.52 -1.92 2.23
C GLY A 58 0.60 -0.88 2.36
N GLY A 59 0.87 -0.12 1.30
CA GLY A 59 1.81 1.01 1.36
C GLY A 59 1.30 2.14 2.25
N GLY A 60 0.03 2.50 2.13
CA GLY A 60 -0.63 3.44 3.04
C GLY A 60 -0.62 2.97 4.50
N ILE A 61 -0.86 1.67 4.72
CA ILE A 61 -0.81 1.07 6.07
C ILE A 61 0.63 1.07 6.61
N ALA A 62 1.62 0.74 5.79
CA ALA A 62 3.04 0.74 6.20
C ALA A 62 3.51 2.16 6.58
N MET A 63 3.12 3.19 5.82
CA MET A 63 3.37 4.59 6.19
C MET A 63 2.69 4.94 7.51
N GLN A 64 1.42 4.58 7.68
CA GLN A 64 0.66 4.85 8.90
C GLN A 64 1.29 4.16 10.11
N LEU A 65 1.76 2.92 9.96
CA LEU A 65 2.47 2.20 11.02
C LEU A 65 3.76 2.91 11.38
N ALA A 66 4.57 3.33 10.40
CA ALA A 66 5.80 4.07 10.63
C ALA A 66 5.55 5.44 11.32
N TYR A 67 4.39 6.06 11.10
CA TYR A 67 4.03 7.33 11.74
C TYR A 67 3.49 7.15 13.16
N GLN A 68 2.72 6.10 13.41
CA GLN A 68 2.14 5.83 14.72
C GLN A 68 3.12 5.14 15.67
N PHE A 69 4.00 4.31 15.13
CA PHE A 69 4.93 3.47 15.88
C PHE A 69 6.33 3.54 15.24
N PRO A 70 6.96 4.73 15.23
CA PRO A 70 8.24 4.93 14.53
C PRO A 70 9.36 4.06 15.08
N GLU A 71 9.26 3.62 16.33
CA GLU A 71 10.20 2.71 16.97
C GLU A 71 10.23 1.32 16.30
N LEU A 72 9.14 0.90 15.64
CA LEU A 72 9.04 -0.39 14.96
C LEU A 72 9.64 -0.37 13.55
N ALA A 73 9.75 0.80 12.92
CA ALA A 73 10.12 0.92 11.52
C ALA A 73 11.65 1.02 11.34
N GLU A 74 12.25 -0.01 10.81
CA GLU A 74 13.67 -0.01 10.43
C GLU A 74 13.90 0.62 9.06
N ARG A 75 13.05 0.25 8.10
CA ARG A 75 13.05 0.73 6.71
C ARG A 75 11.61 0.71 6.19
N LEU A 76 11.36 1.51 5.17
CA LEU A 76 10.06 1.56 4.52
C LEU A 76 10.24 1.29 3.02
N VAL A 77 9.43 0.37 2.49
CA VAL A 77 9.39 0.03 1.07
C VAL A 77 7.96 0.19 0.57
N LEU A 78 7.76 1.14 -0.32
CA LEU A 78 6.45 1.49 -0.88
C LEU A 78 6.36 0.99 -2.31
N VAL A 79 5.45 0.05 -2.56
CA VAL A 79 5.27 -0.59 -3.87
C VAL A 79 3.94 -0.15 -4.45
N SER A 80 3.93 0.63 -5.53
CA SER A 80 2.70 1.17 -6.16
C SER A 80 1.70 1.68 -5.10
N SER A 81 2.20 2.46 -4.14
CA SER A 81 1.54 2.75 -2.85
C SER A 81 0.34 3.68 -2.98
N GLY A 82 -0.74 3.39 -2.26
CA GLY A 82 -1.76 4.38 -1.93
C GLY A 82 -1.26 5.44 -0.96
N GLY A 83 -1.97 6.59 -0.90
CA GLY A 83 -1.69 7.67 0.05
C GLY A 83 -0.58 8.64 -0.36
N LEU A 84 -0.12 8.62 -1.62
CA LEU A 84 0.91 9.53 -2.16
C LEU A 84 0.35 10.53 -3.18
N GLY A 85 -0.96 10.68 -3.21
CA GLY A 85 -1.67 11.62 -4.07
C GLY A 85 -3.14 11.21 -4.25
N PRO A 86 -3.98 12.10 -4.80
CA PRO A 86 -5.42 11.88 -4.87
C PRO A 86 -5.86 10.92 -5.99
N GLU A 87 -5.07 10.77 -7.05
CA GLU A 87 -5.48 10.03 -8.24
C GLU A 87 -5.52 8.51 -7.97
N VAL A 88 -6.58 7.87 -8.42
CA VAL A 88 -6.78 6.41 -8.38
C VAL A 88 -7.79 6.03 -9.46
N SER A 89 -7.75 4.77 -9.91
CA SER A 89 -8.60 4.29 -11.00
C SER A 89 -10.10 4.57 -10.77
N LEU A 90 -10.82 4.88 -11.85
CA LEU A 90 -12.25 5.14 -11.81
C LEU A 90 -13.05 3.93 -11.31
N ILE A 91 -12.55 2.72 -11.55
CA ILE A 91 -13.19 1.47 -11.08
C ILE A 91 -13.23 1.43 -9.56
N LEU A 92 -12.11 1.74 -8.88
CA LEU A 92 -12.08 1.77 -7.41
C LEU A 92 -12.93 2.91 -6.84
N ARG A 93 -12.97 4.06 -7.53
CA ARG A 93 -13.86 5.17 -7.14
C ARG A 93 -15.33 4.79 -7.26
N ALA A 94 -15.72 4.11 -8.35
CA ALA A 94 -17.07 3.61 -8.54
C ALA A 94 -17.44 2.51 -7.50
N ALA A 95 -16.51 1.62 -7.18
CA ALA A 95 -16.69 0.61 -6.15
C ALA A 95 -16.88 1.19 -4.74
N ALA A 96 -16.34 2.38 -4.46
CA ALA A 96 -16.52 3.07 -3.18
C ALA A 96 -17.91 3.72 -3.01
N LEU A 97 -18.68 3.88 -4.09
CA LEU A 97 -19.99 4.54 -4.05
C LEU A 97 -21.01 3.80 -3.15
N PRO A 98 -21.91 4.51 -2.49
CA PRO A 98 -23.07 3.89 -1.85
C PRO A 98 -23.87 3.05 -2.86
N GLY A 99 -24.30 1.86 -2.45
CA GLY A 99 -25.05 0.94 -3.30
C GLY A 99 -24.23 0.07 -4.24
N SER A 100 -22.91 0.30 -4.40
CA SER A 100 -22.01 -0.53 -5.21
C SER A 100 -22.00 -2.00 -4.75
N GLU A 101 -22.35 -2.26 -3.50
CA GLU A 101 -22.41 -3.62 -2.93
C GLU A 101 -23.30 -4.56 -3.74
N LEU A 102 -24.47 -4.07 -4.20
CA LEU A 102 -25.41 -4.87 -5.00
C LEU A 102 -24.79 -5.25 -6.35
N CYS A 103 -24.13 -4.31 -7.01
CA CYS A 103 -23.45 -4.56 -8.28
C CYS A 103 -22.28 -5.54 -8.08
N ILE A 104 -21.45 -5.31 -7.06
CA ILE A 104 -20.32 -6.19 -6.77
C ILE A 104 -20.80 -7.60 -6.43
N ARG A 105 -21.85 -7.75 -5.61
CA ARG A 105 -22.44 -9.05 -5.27
C ARG A 105 -22.89 -9.80 -6.53
N ALA A 106 -23.65 -9.14 -7.39
CA ALA A 106 -24.19 -9.76 -8.60
C ALA A 106 -23.06 -10.17 -9.57
N THR A 107 -22.08 -9.27 -9.78
CA THR A 107 -21.02 -9.49 -10.77
C THR A 107 -19.89 -10.38 -10.24
N ALA A 108 -19.56 -10.37 -8.94
CA ALA A 108 -18.57 -11.27 -8.37
C ALA A 108 -19.03 -12.73 -8.38
N GLN A 109 -20.33 -12.99 -8.16
CA GLN A 109 -20.90 -14.33 -8.28
C GLN A 109 -20.79 -14.87 -9.71
N THR A 110 -21.09 -14.02 -10.72
CA THR A 110 -20.95 -14.40 -12.13
C THR A 110 -19.48 -14.53 -12.56
N ALA A 111 -18.58 -13.70 -12.03
CA ALA A 111 -17.16 -13.75 -12.31
C ALA A 111 -16.52 -15.06 -11.84
N ASN A 112 -16.94 -15.61 -10.72
CA ASN A 112 -16.50 -16.92 -10.24
C ASN A 112 -16.83 -18.04 -11.25
N TRP A 113 -18.01 -17.99 -11.83
CA TRP A 113 -18.48 -19.00 -12.78
C TRP A 113 -17.92 -18.78 -14.20
N ALA A 114 -17.98 -17.52 -14.68
CA ALA A 114 -17.51 -17.16 -16.02
C ALA A 114 -15.98 -17.14 -16.11
N GLY A 115 -15.27 -16.71 -15.07
CA GLY A 115 -13.82 -16.62 -15.05
C GLY A 115 -13.14 -17.96 -15.32
N ALA A 116 -13.65 -19.04 -14.72
CA ALA A 116 -13.15 -20.39 -14.98
C ALA A 116 -13.43 -20.87 -16.44
N ALA A 117 -14.55 -20.46 -17.03
CA ALA A 117 -14.89 -20.80 -18.41
C ALA A 117 -14.06 -19.98 -19.42
N VAL A 118 -13.93 -18.66 -19.16
CA VAL A 118 -13.12 -17.76 -19.99
C VAL A 118 -11.63 -18.11 -19.91
N GLY A 119 -11.10 -18.41 -18.72
CA GLY A 119 -9.72 -18.87 -18.55
C GLY A 119 -9.41 -20.10 -19.40
N ARG A 120 -10.26 -21.13 -19.31
CA ARG A 120 -10.13 -22.33 -20.15
C ARG A 120 -10.25 -22.04 -21.66
N GLY A 121 -11.09 -21.07 -22.04
CA GLY A 121 -11.23 -20.63 -23.42
C GLY A 121 -9.99 -19.94 -23.96
N LEU A 122 -9.43 -19.02 -23.18
CA LEU A 122 -8.20 -18.29 -23.53
C LEU A 122 -6.99 -19.22 -23.62
N GLU A 123 -6.85 -20.16 -22.69
CA GLU A 123 -5.78 -21.18 -22.72
C GLU A 123 -5.81 -22.01 -24.00
N LYS A 124 -7.01 -22.38 -24.48
CA LYS A 124 -7.17 -23.15 -25.74
C LYS A 124 -6.70 -22.41 -26.98
N VAL A 125 -6.73 -21.06 -26.96
CA VAL A 125 -6.25 -20.21 -28.08
C VAL A 125 -4.87 -19.62 -27.80
N GLY A 126 -4.16 -20.12 -26.76
CA GLY A 126 -2.79 -19.70 -26.43
C GLY A 126 -2.71 -18.29 -25.80
N LEU A 127 -3.82 -17.68 -25.45
CA LEU A 127 -3.86 -16.38 -24.78
C LEU A 127 -3.85 -16.59 -23.27
N ARG A 128 -2.93 -15.90 -22.59
CA ARG A 128 -2.92 -15.86 -21.12
C ARG A 128 -3.14 -14.42 -20.66
N PRO A 129 -4.05 -14.19 -19.68
CA PRO A 129 -4.17 -12.87 -19.07
C PRO A 129 -2.85 -12.46 -18.44
N THR A 130 -2.58 -11.17 -18.40
CA THR A 130 -1.43 -10.64 -17.64
C THR A 130 -1.58 -10.98 -16.16
N THR A 131 -0.47 -11.03 -15.44
CA THR A 131 -0.45 -11.33 -13.99
C THR A 131 -1.38 -10.40 -13.21
N ASP A 132 -1.36 -9.11 -13.52
CA ASP A 132 -2.25 -8.10 -12.95
C ASP A 132 -3.73 -8.45 -13.13
N VAL A 133 -4.13 -8.76 -14.36
CA VAL A 133 -5.52 -9.08 -14.69
C VAL A 133 -5.97 -10.35 -13.96
N ALA A 134 -5.12 -11.37 -13.93
CA ALA A 134 -5.43 -12.63 -13.24
C ALA A 134 -5.58 -12.43 -11.73
N GLU A 135 -4.72 -11.62 -11.11
CA GLU A 135 -4.76 -11.35 -9.67
C GLU A 135 -5.95 -10.48 -9.28
N VAL A 136 -6.22 -9.42 -10.03
CA VAL A 136 -7.40 -8.57 -9.84
C VAL A 136 -8.69 -9.39 -10.01
N ALA A 137 -8.77 -10.27 -11.01
CA ALA A 137 -9.92 -11.13 -11.23
C ALA A 137 -10.13 -12.13 -10.08
N ARG A 138 -9.06 -12.71 -9.55
CA ARG A 138 -9.10 -13.61 -8.38
C ARG A 138 -9.57 -12.87 -7.12
N GLY A 139 -8.99 -11.69 -6.85
CA GLY A 139 -9.40 -10.83 -5.76
C GLY A 139 -10.87 -10.43 -5.87
N TYR A 140 -11.31 -10.04 -7.07
CA TYR A 140 -12.71 -9.69 -7.32
C TYR A 140 -13.67 -10.87 -7.13
N ALA A 141 -13.30 -12.04 -7.59
CA ALA A 141 -14.10 -13.26 -7.42
C ALA A 141 -14.30 -13.63 -5.93
N SER A 142 -13.31 -13.33 -5.08
CA SER A 142 -13.40 -13.55 -3.62
C SER A 142 -14.50 -12.70 -2.95
N LEU A 143 -14.92 -11.58 -3.58
CA LEU A 143 -16.00 -10.71 -3.09
C LEU A 143 -17.40 -11.32 -3.27
N ALA A 144 -17.53 -12.51 -3.86
CA ALA A 144 -18.75 -13.30 -3.80
C ALA A 144 -19.11 -13.67 -2.35
N ASP A 145 -18.11 -13.88 -1.51
CA ASP A 145 -18.25 -14.07 -0.07
C ASP A 145 -18.72 -12.76 0.60
N PRO A 146 -19.81 -12.80 1.42
CA PRO A 146 -20.38 -11.61 2.03
C PRO A 146 -19.46 -10.92 3.02
N ASP A 147 -18.69 -11.67 3.82
CA ASP A 147 -17.83 -11.13 4.86
C ASP A 147 -16.59 -10.45 4.24
N ARG A 148 -15.98 -11.10 3.25
CA ARG A 148 -14.87 -10.51 2.47
C ARG A 148 -15.30 -9.26 1.72
N ARG A 149 -16.49 -9.27 1.13
CA ARG A 149 -17.05 -8.09 0.46
C ARG A 149 -17.30 -6.96 1.44
N ALA A 150 -17.85 -7.24 2.61
CA ALA A 150 -18.08 -6.23 3.65
C ALA A 150 -16.76 -5.62 4.13
N ALA A 151 -15.76 -6.45 4.43
CA ALA A 151 -14.41 -6.01 4.82
C ALA A 151 -13.75 -5.17 3.72
N PHE A 152 -13.78 -5.65 2.47
CA PHE A 152 -13.25 -4.91 1.32
C PHE A 152 -13.90 -3.54 1.18
N LEU A 153 -15.24 -3.46 1.22
CA LEU A 153 -15.95 -2.19 1.08
C LEU A 153 -15.72 -1.25 2.26
N ALA A 154 -15.65 -1.77 3.48
CA ALA A 154 -15.32 -0.97 4.66
C ALA A 154 -13.92 -0.35 4.52
N THR A 155 -12.93 -1.17 4.16
CA THR A 155 -11.55 -0.71 3.91
C THR A 155 -11.50 0.29 2.76
N LEU A 156 -12.09 -0.05 1.60
CA LEU A 156 -12.08 0.81 0.41
C LEU A 156 -12.67 2.19 0.71
N ARG A 157 -13.84 2.24 1.35
CA ARG A 157 -14.54 3.49 1.70
C ARG A 157 -13.82 4.30 2.78
N SER A 158 -12.97 3.68 3.57
CA SER A 158 -12.12 4.39 4.53
C SER A 158 -11.05 5.22 3.81
N VAL A 159 -10.59 4.77 2.63
CA VAL A 159 -9.42 5.33 1.92
C VAL A 159 -9.75 6.00 0.59
N ILE A 160 -10.90 5.70 -0.03
CA ILE A 160 -11.32 6.20 -1.36
C ILE A 160 -12.74 6.75 -1.31
N ASN A 161 -13.00 7.82 -2.04
CA ASN A 161 -14.31 8.37 -2.34
C ASN A 161 -14.44 8.76 -3.81
N VAL A 162 -15.52 9.45 -4.17
CA VAL A 162 -15.76 9.95 -5.54
C VAL A 162 -14.65 10.87 -6.07
N GLY A 163 -13.98 11.61 -5.18
CA GLY A 163 -12.87 12.51 -5.51
C GLY A 163 -11.54 11.80 -5.74
N GLY A 164 -11.41 10.55 -5.30
CA GLY A 164 -10.16 9.78 -5.34
C GLY A 164 -9.72 9.29 -3.97
N GLN A 165 -8.42 9.25 -3.71
CA GLN A 165 -7.87 8.88 -2.41
C GLN A 165 -8.17 9.94 -1.36
N ARG A 166 -8.76 9.55 -0.23
CA ARG A 166 -9.07 10.41 0.92
C ARG A 166 -7.87 10.62 1.82
N ILE A 167 -6.94 9.66 1.78
CA ILE A 167 -5.74 9.66 2.60
C ILE A 167 -4.61 10.12 1.70
N ASP A 168 -4.00 11.20 2.11
CA ASP A 168 -2.81 11.78 1.48
C ASP A 168 -1.77 11.97 2.59
N ALA A 169 -0.67 11.22 2.49
CA ALA A 169 0.43 11.31 3.43
C ALA A 169 1.48 12.36 3.00
N SER A 170 1.24 13.09 1.90
CA SER A 170 2.21 14.06 1.37
C SER A 170 2.51 15.19 2.36
N ASP A 171 1.55 15.56 3.21
CA ASP A 171 1.73 16.53 4.29
C ASP A 171 2.47 15.97 5.51
N ARG A 172 2.69 14.65 5.57
CA ARG A 172 3.34 13.93 6.69
C ARG A 172 4.62 13.21 6.30
N MET A 173 5.10 13.39 5.07
CA MET A 173 6.33 12.73 4.59
C MET A 173 7.55 13.10 5.42
N TYR A 174 7.55 14.26 6.08
CA TYR A 174 8.60 14.66 7.01
C TYR A 174 8.77 13.68 8.19
N LEU A 175 7.71 12.95 8.56
CA LEU A 175 7.77 11.94 9.62
C LEU A 175 8.56 10.68 9.19
N ALA A 176 8.66 10.43 7.89
CA ALA A 176 9.51 9.37 7.36
C ALA A 176 10.98 9.79 7.22
N ALA A 177 11.30 11.07 7.47
CA ALA A 177 12.69 11.54 7.40
C ALA A 177 13.56 10.76 8.39
N GLY A 178 14.71 10.25 7.91
CA GLY A 178 15.60 9.39 8.70
C GLY A 178 15.25 7.90 8.71
N ILE A 179 14.11 7.49 8.13
CA ILE A 179 13.83 6.09 7.82
C ILE A 179 14.26 5.84 6.37
N PRO A 180 15.19 4.90 6.11
CA PRO A 180 15.54 4.56 4.73
C PRO A 180 14.31 4.15 3.95
N LEU A 181 14.08 4.80 2.81
CA LEU A 181 12.88 4.63 2.00
C LEU A 181 13.21 4.18 0.59
N LEU A 182 12.59 3.08 0.17
CA LEU A 182 12.57 2.60 -1.21
C LEU A 182 11.15 2.75 -1.77
N ILE A 183 11.03 3.33 -2.94
CA ILE A 183 9.79 3.45 -3.71
C ILE A 183 9.97 2.61 -4.97
N VAL A 184 9.07 1.63 -5.18
CA VAL A 184 9.04 0.78 -6.37
C VAL A 184 7.72 1.01 -7.10
N TRP A 185 7.77 1.21 -8.43
CA TRP A 185 6.55 1.45 -9.20
C TRP A 185 6.62 0.82 -10.58
N GLY A 186 5.48 0.31 -11.06
CA GLY A 186 5.35 -0.06 -12.46
C GLY A 186 5.09 1.17 -13.35
N ALA A 187 5.83 1.29 -14.45
CA ALA A 187 5.69 2.42 -15.38
C ALA A 187 4.30 2.47 -16.05
N ARG A 188 3.60 1.33 -16.13
CA ARG A 188 2.29 1.18 -16.76
C ARG A 188 1.17 0.91 -15.76
N ASP A 189 1.33 1.35 -14.51
CA ASP A 189 0.34 1.15 -13.45
C ASP A 189 -1.02 1.78 -13.84
N PRO A 190 -2.08 0.97 -14.07
CA PRO A 190 -3.40 1.45 -14.45
C PRO A 190 -4.28 1.84 -13.26
N ILE A 191 -3.81 1.60 -12.03
CA ILE A 191 -4.58 1.80 -10.79
C ILE A 191 -4.16 3.11 -10.11
N ILE A 192 -2.86 3.27 -9.87
CA ILE A 192 -2.28 4.47 -9.24
C ILE A 192 -1.14 4.98 -10.13
N PRO A 193 -1.21 6.21 -10.64
CA PRO A 193 -0.20 6.74 -11.56
C PRO A 193 1.21 6.75 -10.97
N VAL A 194 2.22 6.38 -11.76
CA VAL A 194 3.65 6.39 -11.37
C VAL A 194 4.12 7.76 -10.88
N SER A 195 3.48 8.83 -11.34
CA SER A 195 3.76 10.21 -10.90
C SER A 195 3.61 10.41 -9.39
N HIS A 196 2.86 9.55 -8.68
CA HIS A 196 2.79 9.57 -7.21
C HIS A 196 4.14 9.18 -6.60
N GLY A 197 4.76 8.11 -7.09
CA GLY A 197 6.09 7.67 -6.66
C GLY A 197 7.16 8.72 -6.98
N GLU A 198 7.10 9.32 -8.16
CA GLU A 198 8.03 10.39 -8.56
C GLU A 198 7.90 11.63 -7.68
N ARG A 199 6.68 12.06 -7.37
CA ARG A 199 6.44 13.20 -6.45
C ARG A 199 6.94 12.89 -5.04
N ALA A 200 6.64 11.69 -4.54
CA ALA A 200 7.09 11.27 -3.22
C ALA A 200 8.63 11.23 -3.14
N HIS A 201 9.29 10.69 -4.16
CA HIS A 201 10.74 10.67 -4.23
C HIS A 201 11.36 12.07 -4.23
N LYS A 202 10.77 13.01 -4.97
CA LYS A 202 11.22 14.42 -4.96
C LYS A 202 11.02 15.10 -3.61
N ALA A 203 9.97 14.73 -2.87
CA ALA A 203 9.63 15.32 -1.59
C ALA A 203 10.45 14.75 -0.41
N ILE A 204 10.88 13.49 -0.51
CA ILE A 204 11.58 12.79 0.58
C ILE A 204 13.06 12.66 0.24
N ALA A 205 13.87 13.52 0.83
CA ALA A 205 15.33 13.47 0.66
C ALA A 205 15.89 12.12 1.11
N GLY A 206 16.82 11.57 0.33
CA GLY A 206 17.45 10.27 0.62
C GLY A 206 16.62 9.05 0.27
N SER A 207 15.36 9.20 -0.20
CA SER A 207 14.60 8.08 -0.75
C SER A 207 15.22 7.55 -2.04
N ARG A 208 14.93 6.30 -2.36
CA ARG A 208 15.30 5.67 -3.64
C ARG A 208 14.05 5.40 -4.45
N LEU A 209 14.12 5.57 -5.76
CA LEU A 209 13.02 5.30 -6.68
C LEU A 209 13.47 4.29 -7.75
N GLU A 210 12.72 3.23 -7.90
CA GLU A 210 12.89 2.21 -8.92
C GLU A 210 11.60 2.09 -9.75
N ILE A 211 11.66 2.49 -11.01
CA ILE A 211 10.55 2.36 -11.94
C ILE A 211 10.78 1.12 -12.81
N PHE A 212 9.79 0.24 -12.86
CA PHE A 212 9.84 -1.02 -13.62
C PHE A 212 9.14 -0.83 -14.97
N ASP A 213 9.93 -0.74 -16.03
CA ASP A 213 9.43 -0.57 -17.41
C ASP A 213 8.57 -1.77 -17.82
N GLY A 214 7.44 -1.48 -18.45
CA GLY A 214 6.51 -2.49 -18.96
C GLY A 214 5.65 -3.16 -17.91
N VAL A 215 5.86 -2.88 -16.62
CA VAL A 215 5.18 -3.46 -15.47
C VAL A 215 3.98 -2.60 -15.06
N GLY A 216 2.90 -3.25 -14.61
CA GLY A 216 1.66 -2.61 -14.14
C GLY A 216 1.67 -2.36 -12.63
N HIS A 217 0.50 -2.65 -12.00
CA HIS A 217 0.26 -2.32 -10.59
C HIS A 217 0.96 -3.24 -9.59
N ILE A 218 1.38 -4.45 -10.00
CA ILE A 218 1.88 -5.48 -9.07
C ILE A 218 3.34 -5.89 -9.41
N PRO A 219 4.32 -4.96 -9.25
CA PRO A 219 5.72 -5.21 -9.62
C PRO A 219 6.32 -6.49 -9.01
N GLN A 220 5.94 -6.82 -7.77
CA GLN A 220 6.44 -7.99 -7.06
C GLN A 220 5.93 -9.34 -7.63
N LEU A 221 4.87 -9.32 -8.44
CA LEU A 221 4.36 -10.51 -9.14
C LEU A 221 4.71 -10.51 -10.62
N GLU A 222 4.77 -9.35 -11.27
CA GLU A 222 5.06 -9.23 -12.69
C GLU A 222 6.56 -9.34 -12.99
N ALA A 223 7.41 -8.87 -12.10
CA ALA A 223 8.87 -8.91 -12.22
C ALA A 223 9.54 -9.40 -10.90
N PRO A 224 9.21 -10.61 -10.40
CA PRO A 224 9.59 -11.06 -9.05
C PRO A 224 11.10 -11.11 -8.82
N ALA A 225 11.87 -11.55 -9.80
CA ALA A 225 13.34 -11.62 -9.67
C ALA A 225 13.95 -10.21 -9.52
N ARG A 226 13.52 -9.27 -10.37
CA ARG A 226 13.97 -7.87 -10.29
C ARG A 226 13.54 -7.22 -8.97
N PHE A 227 12.32 -7.51 -8.51
CA PHE A 227 11.84 -6.98 -7.24
C PHE A 227 12.69 -7.46 -6.07
N VAL A 228 13.02 -8.75 -6.01
CA VAL A 228 13.88 -9.32 -4.96
C VAL A 228 15.27 -8.70 -5.02
N GLU A 229 15.89 -8.61 -6.20
CA GLU A 229 17.21 -7.98 -6.39
C GLU A 229 17.24 -6.54 -5.89
N VAL A 230 16.24 -5.73 -6.27
CA VAL A 230 16.13 -4.33 -5.85
C VAL A 230 15.95 -4.22 -4.35
N LEU A 231 15.10 -5.06 -3.76
CA LEU A 231 14.86 -5.07 -2.32
C LEU A 231 16.11 -5.50 -1.55
N GLU A 232 16.78 -6.60 -1.94
CA GLU A 232 18.00 -7.06 -1.27
C GLU A 232 19.11 -6.02 -1.37
N ARG A 233 19.33 -5.44 -2.55
CA ARG A 233 20.30 -4.35 -2.72
C ARG A 233 19.99 -3.15 -1.81
N PHE A 234 18.72 -2.78 -1.65
CA PHE A 234 18.32 -1.73 -0.74
C PHE A 234 18.63 -2.09 0.72
N LEU A 235 18.31 -3.31 1.14
CA LEU A 235 18.57 -3.79 2.51
C LEU A 235 20.06 -3.82 2.83
N GLU A 236 20.89 -4.25 1.87
CA GLU A 236 22.35 -4.35 2.02
C GLU A 236 23.05 -2.97 2.06
N GLN A 237 22.49 -1.99 1.37
CA GLN A 237 23.08 -0.66 1.23
C GLN A 237 22.55 0.39 2.21
N THR A 238 21.67 0.00 3.12
CA THR A 238 21.09 0.92 4.10
C THR A 238 21.19 0.36 5.50
N GLU A 239 21.51 1.22 6.46
CA GLU A 239 21.40 0.85 7.87
C GLU A 239 19.96 0.98 8.36
N PRO A 240 19.50 0.09 9.27
CA PRO A 240 18.20 0.24 9.92
C PRO A 240 18.09 1.57 10.65
N ALA A 241 16.98 2.30 10.45
CA ALA A 241 16.71 3.48 11.25
C ALA A 241 16.65 3.12 12.74
N ARG A 242 17.05 4.03 13.59
CA ARG A 242 16.87 3.94 15.04
C ARG A 242 15.98 5.09 15.48
N PHE A 243 14.94 4.77 16.22
CA PHE A 243 14.07 5.79 16.77
C PHE A 243 14.81 6.57 17.87
N ASP A 244 14.85 7.89 17.72
CA ASP A 244 15.29 8.83 18.75
C ASP A 244 14.14 9.81 19.05
N ALA A 245 13.65 9.78 20.30
CA ALA A 245 12.53 10.61 20.73
C ALA A 245 12.85 12.11 20.66
N THR A 246 14.10 12.50 20.81
CA THR A 246 14.54 13.91 20.76
C THR A 246 14.50 14.41 19.33
N GLU A 247 15.06 13.64 18.39
CA GLU A 247 14.99 13.97 16.97
C GLU A 247 13.55 13.98 16.46
N TRP A 248 12.73 13.00 16.89
CA TRP A 248 11.32 12.94 16.53
C TRP A 248 10.57 14.18 16.98
N ARG A 249 10.78 14.61 18.22
CA ARG A 249 10.20 15.84 18.78
C ARG A 249 10.65 17.08 18.02
N ALA A 250 11.93 17.17 17.67
CA ALA A 250 12.47 18.28 16.91
C ALA A 250 11.81 18.43 15.53
N ARG A 251 11.50 17.31 14.84
CA ARG A 251 10.80 17.33 13.56
C ARG A 251 9.40 17.92 13.67
N PHE A 252 8.66 17.60 14.74
CA PHE A 252 7.34 18.21 14.97
C PHE A 252 7.43 19.71 15.18
N HIS A 253 8.42 20.20 15.95
CA HIS A 253 8.60 21.62 16.18
C HIS A 253 8.99 22.36 14.90
N ALA A 254 9.94 21.86 14.12
CA ALA A 254 10.36 22.49 12.88
C ALA A 254 9.19 22.66 11.90
N THR A 255 8.37 21.63 11.72
CA THR A 255 7.21 21.68 10.85
C THR A 255 6.14 22.64 11.36
N THR A 256 5.94 22.73 12.69
CA THR A 256 5.00 23.66 13.30
C THR A 256 5.42 25.11 13.03
N ASP A 257 6.68 25.42 13.16
CA ASP A 257 7.25 26.75 12.92
C ASP A 257 7.14 27.15 11.43
N GLU A 258 7.41 26.22 10.51
CA GLU A 258 7.23 26.43 9.07
C GLU A 258 5.76 26.71 8.72
N LEU A 259 4.83 25.94 9.27
CA LEU A 259 3.38 26.13 9.06
C LEU A 259 2.89 27.47 9.65
N GLN A 260 3.37 27.88 10.81
CA GLN A 260 3.05 29.16 11.40
C GLN A 260 3.60 30.31 10.57
N THR A 261 4.83 30.20 10.11
CA THR A 261 5.46 31.18 9.23
C THR A 261 4.71 31.33 7.90
N ALA A 262 4.31 30.21 7.29
CA ALA A 262 3.51 30.22 6.06
C ALA A 262 2.13 30.85 6.25
N ARG A 263 1.44 30.59 7.39
CA ARG A 263 0.17 31.20 7.74
C ARG A 263 0.29 32.73 7.94
N THR A 264 1.35 33.16 8.61
CA THR A 264 1.62 34.59 8.85
C THR A 264 1.87 35.33 7.54
N ARG A 265 2.68 34.75 6.63
CA ARG A 265 2.93 35.31 5.28
C ARG A 265 1.65 35.42 4.46
N ARG A 266 0.76 34.41 4.49
CA ARG A 266 -0.54 34.48 3.80
C ARG A 266 -1.46 35.54 4.33
N ARG A 267 -1.47 35.77 5.67
CA ARG A 267 -2.27 36.85 6.31
C ARG A 267 -1.72 38.24 6.05
N ALA A 268 -0.43 38.37 5.75
CA ALA A 268 0.19 39.66 5.46
C ALA A 268 0.09 40.05 3.95
N ALA A 269 -0.28 39.09 3.11
CA ALA A 269 -0.39 39.28 1.64
C ALA A 269 -1.86 39.42 1.16
N GLY A 270 -2.86 39.32 2.03
CA GLY A 270 -4.28 39.54 1.75
C GLY A 270 -4.87 40.58 2.65
#